data_7ffa3aefe6eaa9ee5f86bc91a490a3ae
#
_entry.id   7ffa3aefe6eaa9ee5f86bc91a490a3ae
#
_cell.length_a   1.000
_cell.length_b   1.000
_cell.length_c   1.000
_cell.angle_alpha   90.00
_cell.angle_beta   90.00
_cell.angle_gamma   90.00
#
_symmetry.space_group_name_H-M   'P 1'
#
loop_
_entity.id
_entity.type
_entity.pdbx_description
1 polymer ?
#
loop_
_entity_poly.entity_id
_entity_poly.type
_entity_poly.pdbx_seq_one_letter_code
_entity_poly.pdbx_strand_id
1 'polypeptide(L)'
;MAYRTVHRRNRLERELPALRLLSVITAVWFLAAGWADVLMGYHLLAVLDFFLASLFLFFRLRMNAMPISAVRGFVPPILLFLNLLPLGASFLEAGFFTLLLRHIVTLLGTWVFMQFRRRDVFLTYLVINAFSFLGTFLLAGDFRGETANLAICYIFIVSSMYFFSMLQRNTSRELAALSTAERQARDMASRDPLTGLFNRRHFDEELARILQEGTGVTLLLLDLDDFKEINDVHGHQAGDEALKKMASAITRAVRKDDIACRIGGDEFAVLLPDCPENNGLVIAENICRQVRSCAPYLSMSLGVAFSPGSSNPEDAFRKADTALYEAKSKGKGCIASGGVLTPAFASLGGKDVTRQ
;
A
#
# COMPACT_ATOMS: atom_id res chain seq x y z
N MET A 1 -1.20 11.18 9.13
CA MET A 1 -0.84 10.16 10.14
C MET A 1 -1.45 8.80 9.84
N ALA A 2 -2.69 8.72 9.37
CA ALA A 2 -3.40 7.49 9.00
C ALA A 2 -2.72 6.67 7.89
N TYR A 3 -2.17 7.31 6.84
CA TYR A 3 -1.50 6.62 5.73
C TYR A 3 -0.26 5.80 6.16
N ARG A 4 0.50 6.27 7.16
CA ARG A 4 1.64 5.51 7.72
C ARG A 4 1.20 4.28 8.53
N THR A 5 0.02 4.32 9.13
CA THR A 5 -0.54 3.21 9.92
C THR A 5 -1.06 2.08 9.02
N VAL A 6 -1.75 2.40 7.94
CA VAL A 6 -2.27 1.43 6.97
C VAL A 6 -1.11 0.71 6.24
N HIS A 7 -0.09 1.44 5.82
CA HIS A 7 1.08 0.84 5.15
C HIS A 7 1.92 -0.04 6.09
N ARG A 8 1.96 0.27 7.40
CA ARG A 8 2.54 -0.61 8.42
C ARG A 8 1.72 -1.89 8.64
N ARG A 9 0.40 -1.80 8.61
CA ARG A 9 -0.50 -2.95 8.80
C ARG A 9 -0.39 -3.95 7.63
N ASN A 10 -0.47 -3.49 6.39
CA ASN A 10 -0.35 -4.33 5.19
C ASN A 10 1.02 -5.01 5.06
N ARG A 11 2.09 -4.39 5.55
CA ARG A 11 3.43 -5.00 5.55
C ARG A 11 3.55 -6.13 6.57
N LEU A 12 2.90 -6.00 7.70
CA LEU A 12 2.93 -6.97 8.80
C LEU A 12 2.09 -8.21 8.51
N GLU A 13 0.98 -8.05 7.82
CA GLU A 13 0.17 -9.17 7.34
C GLU A 13 0.94 -10.05 6.35
N ARG A 14 1.93 -9.49 5.63
CA ARG A 14 2.84 -10.25 4.76
C ARG A 14 3.97 -10.97 5.51
N GLU A 15 4.44 -10.44 6.63
CA GLU A 15 5.53 -11.03 7.43
C GLU A 15 5.03 -12.13 8.39
N LEU A 16 3.77 -12.07 8.82
CA LEU A 16 3.17 -13.02 9.77
C LEU A 16 3.19 -14.48 9.30
N PRO A 17 2.90 -14.83 8.02
CA PRO A 17 3.00 -16.20 7.53
C PRO A 17 4.42 -16.77 7.63
N ALA A 18 5.44 -15.96 7.31
CA ALA A 18 6.83 -16.39 7.39
C ALA A 18 7.28 -16.67 8.83
N LEU A 19 6.89 -15.82 9.79
CA LEU A 19 7.14 -16.05 11.22
C LEU A 19 6.44 -17.31 11.73
N ARG A 20 5.22 -17.57 11.26
CA ARG A 20 4.47 -18.79 11.59
C ARG A 20 5.15 -20.03 11.07
N LEU A 21 5.60 -20.00 9.81
CA LEU A 21 6.30 -21.12 9.20
C LEU A 21 7.61 -21.39 9.95
N LEU A 22 8.37 -20.34 10.27
CA LEU A 22 9.62 -20.44 10.99
C LEU A 22 9.44 -21.07 12.38
N SER A 23 8.43 -20.65 13.14
CA SER A 23 8.17 -21.24 14.47
C SER A 23 7.84 -22.73 14.40
N VAL A 24 7.15 -23.17 13.33
CA VAL A 24 6.88 -24.61 13.11
C VAL A 24 8.16 -25.35 12.74
N ILE A 25 8.96 -24.83 11.82
CA ILE A 25 10.24 -25.44 11.41
C ILE A 25 11.16 -25.58 12.64
N THR A 26 11.26 -24.53 13.46
CA THR A 26 12.08 -24.56 14.69
C THR A 26 11.56 -25.57 15.72
N ALA A 27 10.24 -25.67 15.90
CA ALA A 27 9.65 -26.67 16.78
C ALA A 27 9.93 -28.10 16.29
N VAL A 28 9.77 -28.37 15.00
CA VAL A 28 10.08 -29.68 14.39
C VAL A 28 11.55 -30.03 14.55
N TRP A 29 12.44 -29.04 14.38
CA TRP A 29 13.86 -29.23 14.58
C TRP A 29 14.18 -29.66 16.04
N PHE A 30 13.67 -28.95 17.05
CA PHE A 30 13.91 -29.29 18.45
C PHE A 30 13.30 -30.64 18.83
N LEU A 31 12.17 -31.02 18.22
CA LEU A 31 11.62 -32.38 18.40
C LEU A 31 12.57 -33.43 17.84
N ALA A 32 13.10 -33.24 16.64
CA ALA A 32 14.04 -34.17 16.03
C ALA A 32 15.36 -34.23 16.80
N ALA A 33 15.87 -33.08 17.26
CA ALA A 33 17.09 -33.01 18.09
C ALA A 33 16.89 -33.73 19.43
N GLY A 34 15.76 -33.50 20.11
CA GLY A 34 15.44 -34.17 21.36
C GLY A 34 15.37 -35.70 21.25
N TRP A 35 14.80 -36.24 20.17
CA TRP A 35 14.84 -37.67 19.88
C TRP A 35 16.24 -38.19 19.59
N ALA A 36 17.05 -37.45 18.86
CA ALA A 36 18.45 -37.83 18.62
C ALA A 36 19.25 -37.85 19.93
N ASP A 37 19.01 -36.88 20.83
CA ASP A 37 19.68 -36.82 22.13
C ASP A 37 19.26 -37.99 23.04
N VAL A 38 17.99 -38.41 23.01
CA VAL A 38 17.54 -39.62 23.70
C VAL A 38 18.30 -40.85 23.20
N LEU A 39 18.42 -41.00 21.88
CA LEU A 39 19.12 -42.13 21.25
C LEU A 39 20.61 -42.14 21.57
N MET A 40 21.22 -40.96 21.80
CA MET A 40 22.65 -40.82 22.15
C MET A 40 22.89 -40.85 23.67
N GLY A 41 21.85 -40.95 24.49
CA GLY A 41 21.96 -40.97 25.95
C GLY A 41 22.11 -39.58 26.62
N TYR A 42 21.88 -38.51 25.91
CA TYR A 42 21.98 -37.14 26.43
C TYR A 42 20.63 -36.67 27.02
N HIS A 43 20.25 -37.22 28.15
CA HIS A 43 18.90 -37.03 28.70
C HIS A 43 18.56 -35.58 29.08
N LEU A 44 19.54 -34.82 29.60
CA LEU A 44 19.32 -33.42 29.98
C LEU A 44 19.08 -32.55 28.72
N LEU A 45 19.82 -32.76 27.64
CA LEU A 45 19.64 -32.09 26.37
C LEU A 45 18.29 -32.44 25.74
N ALA A 46 17.91 -33.71 25.77
CA ALA A 46 16.63 -34.15 25.24
C ALA A 46 15.44 -33.47 25.96
N VAL A 47 15.48 -33.37 27.29
CA VAL A 47 14.44 -32.67 28.06
C VAL A 47 14.38 -31.20 27.67
N LEU A 48 15.52 -30.53 27.51
CA LEU A 48 15.60 -29.13 27.10
C LEU A 48 15.04 -28.91 25.68
N ASP A 49 15.38 -29.77 24.74
CA ASP A 49 14.91 -29.68 23.36
C ASP A 49 13.40 -29.91 23.24
N PHE A 50 12.84 -30.88 23.96
CA PHE A 50 11.40 -31.08 24.00
C PHE A 50 10.65 -29.91 24.67
N PHE A 51 11.24 -29.29 25.70
CA PHE A 51 10.71 -28.10 26.32
C PHE A 51 10.70 -26.94 25.32
N LEU A 52 11.79 -26.70 24.58
CA LEU A 52 11.90 -25.65 23.57
C LEU A 52 10.94 -25.87 22.41
N ALA A 53 10.82 -27.11 21.92
CA ALA A 53 9.82 -27.46 20.91
C ALA A 53 8.40 -27.09 21.34
N SER A 54 8.04 -27.43 22.57
CA SER A 54 6.73 -27.12 23.15
C SER A 54 6.51 -25.61 23.29
N LEU A 55 7.54 -24.86 23.67
CA LEU A 55 7.49 -23.42 23.80
C LEU A 55 7.33 -22.73 22.44
N PHE A 56 8.04 -23.17 21.39
CA PHE A 56 7.87 -22.66 20.02
C PHE A 56 6.46 -22.95 19.48
N LEU A 57 5.91 -24.12 19.75
CA LEU A 57 4.54 -24.46 19.36
C LEU A 57 3.52 -23.59 20.11
N PHE A 58 3.72 -23.36 21.40
CA PHE A 58 2.88 -22.46 22.19
C PHE A 58 2.91 -21.02 21.61
N PHE A 59 4.09 -20.48 21.31
CA PHE A 59 4.21 -19.18 20.65
C PHE A 59 3.48 -19.15 19.32
N ARG A 60 3.59 -20.21 18.53
CA ARG A 60 2.87 -20.33 17.26
C ARG A 60 1.36 -20.22 17.42
N LEU A 61 0.80 -20.88 18.42
CA LEU A 61 -0.64 -20.87 18.71
C LEU A 61 -1.11 -19.48 19.20
N ARG A 62 -0.30 -18.83 20.03
CA ARG A 62 -0.62 -17.52 20.63
C ARG A 62 -0.32 -16.33 19.70
N MET A 63 0.46 -16.50 18.66
CA MET A 63 0.89 -15.41 17.77
C MET A 63 -0.27 -14.67 17.11
N ASN A 64 -1.42 -15.33 16.91
CA ASN A 64 -2.63 -14.71 16.36
C ASN A 64 -3.33 -13.76 17.35
N ALA A 65 -3.16 -13.99 18.65
CA ALA A 65 -3.78 -13.20 19.71
C ALA A 65 -2.86 -12.08 20.26
N MET A 66 -1.59 -12.06 19.84
CA MET A 66 -0.64 -11.05 20.31
C MET A 66 -0.72 -9.77 19.46
N PRO A 67 -0.64 -8.60 20.11
CA PRO A 67 -0.52 -7.35 19.36
C PRO A 67 0.80 -7.34 18.57
N ILE A 68 0.76 -6.83 17.36
CA ILE A 68 1.86 -6.85 16.39
C ILE A 68 3.14 -6.20 16.92
N SER A 69 3.00 -5.18 17.77
CA SER A 69 4.14 -4.53 18.46
C SER A 69 4.87 -5.49 19.41
N ALA A 70 4.15 -6.36 20.09
CA ALA A 70 4.71 -7.37 20.99
C ALA A 70 5.43 -8.47 20.19
N VAL A 71 4.83 -8.93 19.07
CA VAL A 71 5.48 -9.92 18.18
C VAL A 71 6.83 -9.38 17.66
N ARG A 72 6.89 -8.12 17.27
CA ARG A 72 8.14 -7.50 16.77
C ARG A 72 9.17 -7.20 17.85
N GLY A 73 8.72 -6.80 19.02
CA GLY A 73 9.62 -6.35 20.10
C GLY A 73 10.20 -7.50 20.92
N PHE A 74 9.40 -8.51 21.23
CA PHE A 74 9.75 -9.53 22.20
C PHE A 74 10.07 -10.88 21.56
N VAL A 75 9.40 -11.28 20.49
CA VAL A 75 9.59 -12.61 19.91
C VAL A 75 11.02 -12.85 19.39
N PRO A 76 11.65 -11.97 18.58
CA PRO A 76 13.00 -12.21 18.10
C PRO A 76 14.06 -12.35 19.21
N PRO A 77 14.16 -11.47 20.22
CA PRO A 77 15.15 -11.65 21.29
C PRO A 77 14.89 -12.88 22.17
N ILE A 78 13.63 -13.23 22.41
CA ILE A 78 13.30 -14.46 23.15
C ILE A 78 13.74 -15.70 22.37
N LEU A 79 13.43 -15.76 21.07
CA LEU A 79 13.84 -16.88 20.21
C LEU A 79 15.36 -16.97 20.14
N LEU A 80 16.06 -15.84 20.09
CA LEU A 80 17.54 -15.81 20.12
C LEU A 80 18.06 -16.41 21.43
N PHE A 81 17.55 -15.95 22.56
CA PHE A 81 17.93 -16.43 23.88
C PHE A 81 17.67 -17.94 24.03
N LEU A 82 16.50 -18.42 23.61
CA LEU A 82 16.13 -19.83 23.67
C LEU A 82 17.03 -20.72 22.77
N ASN A 83 17.54 -20.20 21.66
CA ASN A 83 18.51 -20.92 20.84
C ASN A 83 19.92 -21.00 21.48
N LEU A 84 20.26 -20.09 22.40
CA LEU A 84 21.54 -20.11 23.11
C LEU A 84 21.56 -21.10 24.28
N LEU A 85 20.42 -21.44 24.86
CA LEU A 85 20.32 -22.40 25.98
C LEU A 85 20.86 -23.79 25.64
N PRO A 86 20.50 -24.44 24.50
CA PRO A 86 21.02 -25.73 24.11
C PRO A 86 22.54 -25.73 23.88
N LEU A 87 23.09 -24.57 23.43
CA LEU A 87 24.53 -24.39 23.28
C LEU A 87 25.27 -24.54 24.62
N GLY A 88 24.78 -23.92 25.68
CA GLY A 88 25.36 -24.05 27.02
C GLY A 88 25.25 -25.46 27.57
N ALA A 89 24.12 -26.11 27.38
CA ALA A 89 23.90 -27.50 27.83
C ALA A 89 24.76 -28.50 27.02
N SER A 90 24.92 -28.29 25.72
CA SER A 90 25.78 -29.13 24.87
C SER A 90 27.26 -29.12 25.31
N PHE A 91 27.70 -28.01 25.92
CA PHE A 91 29.03 -27.87 26.45
C PHE A 91 29.30 -28.82 27.66
N LEU A 92 28.23 -29.18 28.38
CA LEU A 92 28.34 -30.00 29.59
C LEU A 92 28.25 -31.49 29.31
N GLU A 93 27.49 -31.92 28.30
CA GLU A 93 27.16 -33.33 28.08
C GLU A 93 27.66 -33.90 26.74
N ALA A 94 27.80 -33.10 25.70
CA ALA A 94 27.97 -33.60 24.35
C ALA A 94 29.41 -33.39 23.83
N GLY A 95 29.87 -34.36 23.03
CA GLY A 95 31.14 -34.23 22.32
C GLY A 95 31.09 -33.14 21.23
N PHE A 96 32.29 -32.81 20.72
CA PHE A 96 32.52 -31.73 19.76
C PHE A 96 31.58 -31.69 18.53
N PHE A 97 31.21 -32.84 17.97
CA PHE A 97 30.35 -32.93 16.79
C PHE A 97 28.92 -32.42 17.05
N THR A 98 28.37 -32.76 18.20
CA THR A 98 27.00 -32.29 18.60
C THR A 98 26.97 -30.79 18.81
N LEU A 99 28.05 -30.24 19.39
CA LEU A 99 28.21 -28.82 19.60
C LEU A 99 28.24 -28.06 18.25
N LEU A 100 28.99 -28.59 17.29
CA LEU A 100 29.07 -28.02 15.94
C LEU A 100 27.73 -28.04 15.22
N LEU A 101 27.02 -29.16 15.21
CA LEU A 101 25.72 -29.29 14.55
C LEU A 101 24.71 -28.28 15.13
N ARG A 102 24.71 -28.12 16.44
CA ARG A 102 23.87 -27.10 17.10
C ARG A 102 24.26 -25.68 16.72
N HIS A 103 25.55 -25.36 16.57
CA HIS A 103 26.00 -24.06 16.07
C HIS A 103 25.50 -23.77 14.66
N ILE A 104 25.60 -24.75 13.75
CA ILE A 104 25.12 -24.61 12.36
C ILE A 104 23.62 -24.32 12.33
N VAL A 105 22.85 -25.05 13.13
CA VAL A 105 21.38 -24.86 13.17
C VAL A 105 21.00 -23.52 13.78
N THR A 106 21.69 -23.11 14.83
CA THR A 106 21.48 -21.81 15.45
C THR A 106 21.80 -20.68 14.47
N LEU A 107 22.88 -20.82 13.67
CA LEU A 107 23.18 -19.89 12.57
C LEU A 107 22.09 -19.84 11.51
N LEU A 108 21.60 -20.99 11.05
CA LEU A 108 20.50 -21.07 10.09
C LEU A 108 19.22 -20.43 10.64
N GLY A 109 18.84 -20.70 11.88
CA GLY A 109 17.72 -20.08 12.54
C GLY A 109 17.83 -18.56 12.59
N THR A 110 19.02 -18.06 12.86
CA THR A 110 19.27 -16.61 12.94
C THR A 110 19.28 -15.96 11.57
N TRP A 111 19.79 -16.64 10.55
CA TRP A 111 19.73 -16.14 9.19
C TRP A 111 18.27 -15.86 8.77
N VAL A 112 17.33 -16.72 9.08
CA VAL A 112 15.91 -16.50 8.83
C VAL A 112 15.40 -15.26 9.60
N PHE A 113 15.87 -15.06 10.86
CA PHE A 113 15.53 -13.83 11.62
C PHE A 113 16.12 -12.57 11.04
N MET A 114 17.25 -12.63 10.37
CA MET A 114 17.89 -11.46 9.71
C MET A 114 17.08 -10.88 8.57
N GLN A 115 16.22 -11.66 7.94
CA GLN A 115 15.24 -11.15 6.98
C GLN A 115 14.38 -10.03 7.56
N PHE A 116 14.27 -9.95 8.91
CA PHE A 116 13.44 -8.99 9.62
C PHE A 116 14.12 -7.67 10.02
N ARG A 117 15.27 -7.30 9.43
CA ARG A 117 15.78 -5.91 9.37
C ARG A 117 16.50 -5.32 10.60
N ARG A 118 16.94 -6.08 11.60
CA ARG A 118 17.76 -5.52 12.70
C ARG A 118 19.22 -5.93 12.57
N ARG A 119 20.04 -5.03 12.02
CA ARG A 119 21.50 -5.20 11.91
C ARG A 119 22.16 -5.47 13.26
N ASP A 120 21.65 -4.82 14.31
CA ASP A 120 22.21 -4.88 15.66
C ASP A 120 22.08 -6.26 16.26
N VAL A 121 20.94 -6.92 16.08
CA VAL A 121 20.69 -8.29 16.56
C VAL A 121 21.60 -9.28 15.84
N PHE A 122 21.85 -9.09 14.57
CA PHE A 122 22.76 -9.93 13.80
C PHE A 122 24.21 -9.80 14.24
N LEU A 123 24.73 -8.58 14.37
CA LEU A 123 26.10 -8.34 14.82
C LEU A 123 26.32 -8.91 16.23
N THR A 124 25.39 -8.70 17.14
CA THR A 124 25.43 -9.26 18.49
C THR A 124 25.48 -10.78 18.46
N TYR A 125 24.64 -11.38 17.63
CA TYR A 125 24.61 -12.83 17.47
C TYR A 125 25.88 -13.39 16.82
N LEU A 126 26.41 -12.73 15.78
CA LEU A 126 27.67 -13.12 15.14
C LEU A 126 28.82 -13.09 16.15
N VAL A 127 28.87 -12.07 17.00
CA VAL A 127 29.87 -11.94 18.08
C VAL A 127 29.71 -13.06 19.09
N ILE A 128 28.51 -13.35 19.57
CA ILE A 128 28.24 -14.43 20.54
C ILE A 128 28.65 -15.79 19.96
N ASN A 129 28.30 -16.08 18.70
CA ASN A 129 28.67 -17.34 18.05
C ASN A 129 30.20 -17.44 17.82
N ALA A 130 30.87 -16.34 17.46
CA ALA A 130 32.31 -16.30 17.32
C ALA A 130 33.02 -16.57 18.65
N PHE A 131 32.54 -15.99 19.77
CA PHE A 131 33.07 -16.28 21.11
C PHE A 131 32.81 -17.71 21.54
N SER A 132 31.63 -18.24 21.27
CA SER A 132 31.28 -19.63 21.57
C SER A 132 32.15 -20.62 20.80
N PHE A 133 32.37 -20.33 19.50
CA PHE A 133 33.26 -21.12 18.65
C PHE A 133 34.73 -21.07 19.13
N LEU A 134 35.22 -19.86 19.46
CA LEU A 134 36.58 -19.69 20.01
C LEU A 134 36.75 -20.46 21.33
N GLY A 135 35.76 -20.39 22.22
CA GLY A 135 35.76 -21.15 23.47
C GLY A 135 35.85 -22.67 23.24
N THR A 136 35.07 -23.17 22.26
CA THR A 136 35.13 -24.60 21.86
C THR A 136 36.49 -24.96 21.28
N PHE A 137 37.09 -24.10 20.45
CA PHE A 137 38.43 -24.31 19.86
C PHE A 137 39.55 -24.37 20.92
N LEU A 138 39.46 -23.49 21.91
CA LEU A 138 40.47 -23.43 22.98
C LEU A 138 40.39 -24.63 23.95
N LEU A 139 39.20 -25.19 24.15
CA LEU A 139 38.94 -26.29 25.06
C LEU A 139 39.14 -27.69 24.41
N ALA A 140 39.14 -27.75 23.08
CA ALA A 140 39.13 -29.01 22.31
C ALA A 140 40.48 -29.76 22.27
N GLY A 141 41.54 -29.37 23.00
CA GLY A 141 42.79 -30.06 23.24
C GLY A 141 43.42 -30.83 22.05
N ASP A 142 43.18 -32.12 21.96
CA ASP A 142 43.79 -33.05 21.00
C ASP A 142 43.13 -33.04 19.58
N PHE A 143 42.03 -32.31 19.35
CA PHE A 143 41.31 -32.26 18.07
C PHE A 143 41.71 -31.10 17.15
N ARG A 144 42.98 -30.64 17.20
CA ARG A 144 43.42 -29.43 16.48
C ARG A 144 43.24 -29.49 14.96
N GLY A 145 43.40 -30.65 14.32
CA GLY A 145 43.25 -30.82 12.87
C GLY A 145 41.78 -30.72 12.42
N GLU A 146 40.88 -31.33 13.16
CA GLU A 146 39.44 -31.30 12.87
C GLU A 146 38.83 -29.91 13.15
N THR A 147 39.29 -29.23 14.20
CA THR A 147 38.86 -27.88 14.56
C THR A 147 39.23 -26.85 13.49
N ALA A 148 40.38 -26.99 12.82
CA ALA A 148 40.77 -26.08 11.73
C ALA A 148 39.82 -26.21 10.51
N ASN A 149 39.52 -27.46 10.12
CA ASN A 149 38.57 -27.69 9.02
C ASN A 149 37.16 -27.13 9.33
N LEU A 150 36.73 -27.24 10.57
CA LEU A 150 35.43 -26.70 11.02
C LEU A 150 35.42 -25.19 11.05
N ALA A 151 36.53 -24.53 11.41
CA ALA A 151 36.65 -23.08 11.32
C ALA A 151 36.51 -22.59 9.88
N ILE A 152 37.09 -23.29 8.91
CA ILE A 152 36.97 -22.99 7.48
C ILE A 152 35.50 -23.13 7.02
N CYS A 153 34.83 -24.22 7.38
CA CYS A 153 33.41 -24.43 7.07
C CYS A 153 32.55 -23.32 7.67
N TYR A 154 32.79 -22.93 8.93
CA TYR A 154 32.05 -21.86 9.60
C TYR A 154 32.21 -20.51 8.88
N ILE A 155 33.45 -20.13 8.52
CA ILE A 155 33.73 -18.89 7.77
C ILE A 155 33.00 -18.91 6.42
N PHE A 156 33.01 -20.06 5.72
CA PHE A 156 32.37 -20.23 4.44
C PHE A 156 30.81 -20.05 4.57
N ILE A 157 30.23 -20.68 5.58
CA ILE A 157 28.77 -20.55 5.84
C ILE A 157 28.41 -19.09 6.14
N VAL A 158 29.15 -18.43 7.04
CA VAL A 158 28.88 -17.02 7.41
C VAL A 158 29.06 -16.09 6.22
N SER A 159 30.11 -16.30 5.42
CA SER A 159 30.33 -15.50 4.20
C SER A 159 29.24 -15.69 3.17
N SER A 160 28.81 -16.94 2.94
CA SER A 160 27.70 -17.26 2.03
C SER A 160 26.37 -16.63 2.50
N MET A 161 26.09 -16.68 3.78
CA MET A 161 24.90 -16.05 4.39
C MET A 161 24.95 -14.53 4.24
N TYR A 162 26.11 -13.90 4.47
CA TYR A 162 26.28 -12.47 4.27
C TYR A 162 26.06 -12.07 2.80
N PHE A 163 26.68 -12.81 1.87
CA PHE A 163 26.53 -12.58 0.43
C PHE A 163 25.08 -12.72 -0.02
N PHE A 164 24.38 -13.75 0.43
CA PHE A 164 22.97 -13.94 0.11
C PHE A 164 22.08 -12.84 0.69
N SER A 165 22.36 -12.41 1.92
CA SER A 165 21.66 -11.25 2.53
C SER A 165 21.90 -9.96 1.76
N MET A 166 23.08 -9.77 1.21
CA MET A 166 23.43 -8.63 0.36
C MET A 166 22.66 -8.66 -0.96
N LEU A 167 22.60 -9.82 -1.62
CA LEU A 167 21.81 -10.04 -2.83
C LEU A 167 20.33 -9.73 -2.62
N GLN A 168 19.73 -10.28 -1.57
CA GLN A 168 18.31 -10.01 -1.26
C GLN A 168 18.03 -8.53 -0.99
N ARG A 169 18.95 -7.80 -0.35
CA ARG A 169 18.79 -6.36 -0.13
C ARG A 169 18.81 -5.57 -1.43
N ASN A 170 19.67 -5.96 -2.37
CA ASN A 170 19.74 -5.30 -3.67
C ASN A 170 18.48 -5.54 -4.49
N THR A 171 18.02 -6.80 -4.60
CA THR A 171 16.79 -7.13 -5.31
C THR A 171 15.55 -6.43 -4.69
N SER A 172 15.48 -6.36 -3.36
CA SER A 172 14.39 -5.64 -2.68
C SER A 172 14.41 -4.13 -2.92
N ARG A 173 15.60 -3.53 -3.09
CA ARG A 173 15.75 -2.11 -3.44
C ARG A 173 15.35 -1.84 -4.87
N GLU A 174 15.75 -2.69 -5.79
CA GLU A 174 15.39 -2.59 -7.21
C GLU A 174 13.88 -2.74 -7.42
N LEU A 175 13.26 -3.72 -6.76
CA LEU A 175 11.80 -3.89 -6.79
C LEU A 175 11.07 -2.68 -6.20
N ALA A 176 11.58 -2.09 -5.12
CA ALA A 176 11.01 -0.88 -4.54
C ALA A 176 11.19 0.34 -5.45
N ALA A 177 12.32 0.46 -6.15
CA ALA A 177 12.57 1.52 -7.11
C ALA A 177 11.68 1.38 -8.35
N LEU A 178 11.54 0.16 -8.88
CA LEU A 178 10.64 -0.15 -9.99
C LEU A 178 9.18 0.16 -9.63
N SER A 179 8.71 -0.24 -8.45
CA SER A 179 7.35 0.05 -8.01
C SER A 179 7.08 1.54 -7.80
N THR A 180 8.08 2.32 -7.39
CA THR A 180 7.98 3.79 -7.30
C THR A 180 7.97 4.44 -8.67
N ALA A 181 8.82 3.99 -9.59
CA ALA A 181 8.85 4.49 -10.97
C ALA A 181 7.53 4.16 -11.70
N GLU A 182 7.01 2.95 -11.51
CA GLU A 182 5.72 2.54 -12.07
C GLU A 182 4.56 3.38 -11.53
N ARG A 183 4.54 3.69 -10.23
CA ARG A 183 3.55 4.60 -9.65
C ARG A 183 3.67 6.02 -10.22
N GLN A 184 4.87 6.55 -10.32
CA GLN A 184 5.09 7.87 -10.91
C GLN A 184 4.67 7.92 -12.38
N ALA A 185 4.99 6.88 -13.16
CA ALA A 185 4.52 6.76 -14.54
C ALA A 185 2.99 6.66 -14.63
N ARG A 186 2.35 5.93 -13.70
CA ARG A 186 0.89 5.84 -13.61
C ARG A 186 0.26 7.17 -13.22
N ASP A 187 0.84 7.90 -12.25
CA ASP A 187 0.36 9.23 -11.83
C ASP A 187 0.49 10.25 -12.96
N MET A 188 1.61 10.25 -13.70
CA MET A 188 1.77 11.07 -14.91
C MET A 188 0.76 10.70 -16.00
N ALA A 189 0.49 9.39 -16.20
CA ALA A 189 -0.48 8.90 -17.17
C ALA A 189 -1.94 9.03 -16.70
N SER A 190 -2.22 9.58 -15.50
CA SER A 190 -3.57 9.81 -14.98
C SER A 190 -4.13 11.19 -15.29
N ARG A 191 -3.33 12.08 -15.86
CA ARG A 191 -3.76 13.45 -16.19
C ARG A 191 -3.95 13.65 -17.69
N ASP A 192 -4.86 14.57 -18.03
CA ASP A 192 -5.01 15.08 -19.38
C ASP A 192 -3.92 16.12 -19.69
N PRO A 193 -3.13 15.95 -20.75
CA PRO A 193 -1.97 16.81 -21.01
C PRO A 193 -2.36 18.24 -21.42
N LEU A 194 -3.57 18.48 -21.94
CA LEU A 194 -4.03 19.79 -22.36
C LEU A 194 -4.52 20.63 -21.18
N THR A 195 -5.30 20.01 -20.30
CA THR A 195 -6.03 20.73 -19.25
C THR A 195 -5.38 20.59 -17.86
N GLY A 196 -4.52 19.57 -17.65
CA GLY A 196 -3.92 19.24 -16.36
C GLY A 196 -4.88 18.57 -15.36
N LEU A 197 -6.16 18.46 -15.68
CA LEU A 197 -7.14 17.70 -14.89
C LEU A 197 -6.84 16.19 -14.96
N PHE A 198 -7.48 15.40 -14.13
CA PHE A 198 -7.42 13.95 -14.25
C PHE A 198 -8.09 13.50 -15.56
N ASN A 199 -7.66 12.36 -16.11
CA ASN A 199 -8.23 11.78 -17.32
C ASN A 199 -9.36 10.78 -17.00
N ARG A 200 -10.00 10.24 -18.05
CA ARG A 200 -11.09 9.26 -17.97
C ARG A 200 -10.72 8.04 -17.13
N ARG A 201 -9.52 7.50 -17.32
CA ARG A 201 -9.09 6.32 -16.55
C ARG A 201 -9.07 6.59 -15.04
N HIS A 202 -8.53 7.72 -14.63
CA HIS A 202 -8.49 8.10 -13.21
C HIS A 202 -9.90 8.32 -12.65
N PHE A 203 -10.79 8.92 -13.45
CA PHE A 203 -12.20 9.05 -13.11
C PHE A 203 -12.86 7.69 -12.81
N ASP A 204 -12.69 6.71 -13.71
CA ASP A 204 -13.30 5.39 -13.57
C ASP A 204 -12.75 4.64 -12.33
N GLU A 205 -11.42 4.72 -12.10
CA GLU A 205 -10.75 4.12 -10.93
C GLU A 205 -11.25 4.73 -9.61
N GLU A 206 -11.37 6.05 -9.54
CA GLU A 206 -11.78 6.75 -8.32
C GLU A 206 -13.28 6.62 -8.01
N LEU A 207 -14.14 6.68 -9.03
CA LEU A 207 -15.58 6.44 -8.85
C LEU A 207 -15.81 5.03 -8.27
N ALA A 208 -15.16 4.01 -8.84
CA ALA A 208 -15.26 2.65 -8.35
C ALA A 208 -14.73 2.53 -6.90
N ARG A 209 -13.61 3.17 -6.57
CA ARG A 209 -13.02 3.16 -5.23
C ARG A 209 -13.94 3.79 -4.19
N ILE A 210 -14.47 4.99 -4.47
CA ILE A 210 -15.36 5.72 -3.55
C ILE A 210 -16.60 4.89 -3.23
N LEU A 211 -17.23 4.31 -4.25
CA LEU A 211 -18.43 3.51 -4.07
C LEU A 211 -18.16 2.18 -3.35
N GLN A 212 -17.01 1.53 -3.61
CA GLN A 212 -16.59 0.30 -2.91
C GLN A 212 -16.26 0.55 -1.43
N GLU A 213 -15.79 1.75 -1.08
CA GLU A 213 -15.57 2.15 0.31
C GLU A 213 -16.88 2.45 1.07
N GLY A 214 -18.04 2.36 0.40
CA GLY A 214 -19.34 2.64 0.98
C GLY A 214 -19.67 4.13 1.10
N THR A 215 -18.85 5.00 0.50
CA THR A 215 -19.02 6.45 0.53
C THR A 215 -19.98 6.88 -0.58
N GLY A 216 -20.99 7.69 -0.25
CA GLY A 216 -21.86 8.31 -1.24
C GLY A 216 -21.09 9.36 -2.04
N VAL A 217 -21.48 9.56 -3.30
CA VAL A 217 -20.82 10.51 -4.20
C VAL A 217 -21.85 11.27 -5.04
N THR A 218 -21.68 12.59 -5.15
CA THR A 218 -22.38 13.37 -6.18
C THR A 218 -21.48 13.49 -7.38
N LEU A 219 -21.98 13.06 -8.51
CA LEU A 219 -21.33 13.11 -9.82
C LEU A 219 -21.88 14.28 -10.62
N LEU A 220 -21.01 15.16 -11.11
CA LEU A 220 -21.30 16.18 -12.09
C LEU A 220 -20.70 15.75 -13.43
N LEU A 221 -21.51 15.69 -14.47
CA LEU A 221 -21.06 15.60 -15.85
C LEU A 221 -21.28 16.94 -16.54
N LEU A 222 -20.28 17.43 -17.25
CA LEU A 222 -20.26 18.74 -17.87
C LEU A 222 -19.83 18.59 -19.33
N ASP A 223 -20.44 19.37 -20.19
CA ASP A 223 -20.13 19.37 -21.61
C ASP A 223 -20.20 20.80 -22.15
N LEU A 224 -19.22 21.18 -22.96
CA LEU A 224 -19.21 22.49 -23.63
C LEU A 224 -20.20 22.50 -24.79
N ASP A 225 -21.19 23.37 -24.69
CA ASP A 225 -22.18 23.53 -25.76
C ASP A 225 -21.51 24.09 -27.03
N ASP A 226 -21.85 23.48 -28.16
CA ASP A 226 -21.42 23.92 -29.49
C ASP A 226 -19.89 24.03 -29.68
N PHE A 227 -19.13 23.20 -28.94
CA PHE A 227 -17.65 23.20 -28.98
C PHE A 227 -17.09 22.99 -30.40
N LYS A 228 -17.77 22.16 -31.21
CA LYS A 228 -17.40 21.99 -32.61
C LYS A 228 -17.44 23.28 -33.38
N GLU A 229 -18.47 24.12 -33.16
CA GLU A 229 -18.59 25.42 -33.83
C GLU A 229 -17.42 26.37 -33.47
N ILE A 230 -16.99 26.35 -32.20
CA ILE A 230 -15.82 27.09 -31.74
C ILE A 230 -14.57 26.70 -32.56
N ASN A 231 -14.38 25.39 -32.75
CA ASN A 231 -13.25 24.85 -33.53
C ASN A 231 -13.38 25.23 -35.03
N ASP A 232 -14.56 25.10 -35.60
CA ASP A 232 -14.81 25.30 -37.02
C ASP A 232 -14.67 26.80 -37.41
N VAL A 233 -15.09 27.70 -36.51
CA VAL A 233 -15.06 29.17 -36.76
C VAL A 233 -13.73 29.81 -36.35
N HIS A 234 -13.16 29.38 -35.19
CA HIS A 234 -12.01 30.05 -34.57
C HIS A 234 -10.72 29.22 -34.59
N GLY A 235 -10.80 27.99 -35.12
CA GLY A 235 -9.69 27.05 -35.19
C GLY A 235 -9.43 26.27 -33.90
N HIS A 236 -8.70 25.16 -34.02
CA HIS A 236 -8.42 24.26 -32.91
C HIS A 236 -7.71 24.91 -31.72
N GLN A 237 -6.87 25.94 -31.96
CA GLN A 237 -6.22 26.66 -30.87
C GLN A 237 -7.21 27.41 -29.98
N ALA A 238 -8.29 27.94 -30.54
CA ALA A 238 -9.34 28.60 -29.77
C ALA A 238 -10.15 27.56 -28.94
N GLY A 239 -10.39 26.38 -29.51
CA GLY A 239 -10.97 25.24 -28.78
C GLY A 239 -10.10 24.77 -27.60
N ASP A 240 -8.80 24.65 -27.83
CA ASP A 240 -7.85 24.29 -26.75
C ASP A 240 -7.87 25.30 -25.59
N GLU A 241 -7.91 26.62 -25.95
CA GLU A 241 -8.02 27.66 -24.92
C GLU A 241 -9.37 27.66 -24.20
N ALA A 242 -10.47 27.31 -24.87
CA ALA A 242 -11.78 27.12 -24.24
C ALA A 242 -11.74 25.96 -23.23
N LEU A 243 -11.14 24.83 -23.60
CA LEU A 243 -10.94 23.68 -22.71
C LEU A 243 -10.07 24.00 -21.48
N LYS A 244 -8.98 24.74 -21.66
CA LYS A 244 -8.13 25.20 -20.54
C LYS A 244 -8.86 26.14 -19.60
N LYS A 245 -9.67 27.08 -20.14
CA LYS A 245 -10.48 28.00 -19.33
C LYS A 245 -11.55 27.23 -18.53
N MET A 246 -12.19 26.26 -19.17
CA MET A 246 -13.15 25.38 -18.50
C MET A 246 -12.48 24.60 -17.34
N ALA A 247 -11.35 23.96 -17.59
CA ALA A 247 -10.59 23.24 -16.57
C ALA A 247 -10.16 24.13 -15.40
N SER A 248 -9.72 25.36 -15.69
CA SER A 248 -9.35 26.35 -14.67
C SER A 248 -10.56 26.79 -13.85
N ALA A 249 -11.72 26.96 -14.44
CA ALA A 249 -12.96 27.32 -13.77
C ALA A 249 -13.42 26.19 -12.83
N ILE A 250 -13.40 24.94 -13.30
CA ILE A 250 -13.71 23.76 -12.49
C ILE A 250 -12.76 23.69 -11.28
N THR A 251 -11.46 23.78 -11.50
CA THR A 251 -10.47 23.69 -10.42
C THR A 251 -10.67 24.76 -9.34
N ARG A 252 -11.12 25.96 -9.70
CA ARG A 252 -11.41 27.04 -8.73
C ARG A 252 -12.69 26.84 -7.96
N ALA A 253 -13.64 26.09 -8.51
CA ALA A 253 -14.94 25.89 -7.91
C ALA A 253 -15.01 24.70 -6.97
N VAL A 254 -14.09 23.73 -7.09
CA VAL A 254 -14.06 22.49 -6.32
C VAL A 254 -13.02 22.52 -5.19
N ARG A 255 -13.19 21.67 -4.20
CA ARG A 255 -12.26 21.51 -3.06
C ARG A 255 -11.09 20.63 -3.43
N LYS A 256 -10.07 20.58 -2.58
CA LYS A 256 -8.87 19.74 -2.78
C LYS A 256 -9.16 18.24 -2.82
N ASP A 257 -10.19 17.82 -2.10
CA ASP A 257 -10.57 16.40 -2.00
C ASP A 257 -11.59 16.00 -3.07
N ASP A 258 -12.12 16.95 -3.83
CA ASP A 258 -12.96 16.71 -5.00
C ASP A 258 -12.08 16.33 -6.20
N ILE A 259 -12.60 15.50 -7.10
CA ILE A 259 -11.83 14.94 -8.21
C ILE A 259 -12.39 15.50 -9.53
N ALA A 260 -11.65 16.39 -10.15
CA ALA A 260 -12.00 17.00 -11.44
C ALA A 260 -11.27 16.31 -12.57
N CYS A 261 -12.00 15.88 -13.60
CA CYS A 261 -11.52 15.09 -14.72
C CYS A 261 -11.97 15.68 -16.06
N ARG A 262 -11.15 15.44 -17.11
CA ARG A 262 -11.59 15.52 -18.50
C ARG A 262 -11.77 14.10 -19.02
N ILE A 263 -13.01 13.75 -19.40
CA ILE A 263 -13.37 12.37 -19.75
C ILE A 263 -13.58 12.16 -21.25
N GLY A 264 -13.69 13.23 -22.01
CA GLY A 264 -13.88 13.21 -23.46
C GLY A 264 -13.24 14.43 -24.12
N GLY A 265 -13.58 14.68 -25.38
CA GLY A 265 -13.12 15.84 -26.13
C GLY A 265 -13.45 17.16 -25.45
N ASP A 266 -14.73 17.41 -25.24
CA ASP A 266 -15.35 18.58 -24.61
C ASP A 266 -16.08 18.22 -23.31
N GLU A 267 -15.97 16.95 -22.87
CA GLU A 267 -16.64 16.41 -21.71
C GLU A 267 -15.74 16.43 -20.46
N PHE A 268 -16.30 16.92 -19.37
CA PHE A 268 -15.67 16.97 -18.06
C PHE A 268 -16.53 16.25 -17.01
N ALA A 269 -15.91 15.77 -15.96
CA ALA A 269 -16.58 15.17 -14.83
C ALA A 269 -15.99 15.68 -13.51
N VAL A 270 -16.83 15.77 -12.48
CA VAL A 270 -16.41 16.05 -11.11
C VAL A 270 -17.04 15.04 -10.17
N LEU A 271 -16.20 14.36 -9.37
CA LEU A 271 -16.62 13.51 -8.28
C LEU A 271 -16.55 14.31 -6.98
N LEU A 272 -17.66 14.35 -6.24
CA LEU A 272 -17.79 15.01 -4.95
C LEU A 272 -18.06 13.94 -3.88
N PRO A 273 -17.03 13.36 -3.24
CA PRO A 273 -17.20 12.35 -2.20
C PRO A 273 -17.90 12.94 -0.98
N ASP A 274 -18.78 12.15 -0.35
CA ASP A 274 -19.55 12.52 0.84
C ASP A 274 -20.28 13.87 0.69
N CYS A 275 -20.81 14.12 -0.50
CA CYS A 275 -21.49 15.35 -0.85
C CYS A 275 -22.96 15.05 -1.25
N PRO A 276 -23.96 15.57 -0.53
CA PRO A 276 -25.36 15.46 -0.92
C PRO A 276 -25.63 16.20 -2.24
N GLU A 277 -26.65 15.75 -2.99
CA GLU A 277 -26.99 16.28 -4.30
C GLU A 277 -27.24 17.81 -4.30
N ASN A 278 -27.92 18.31 -3.27
CA ASN A 278 -28.17 19.76 -3.13
C ASN A 278 -26.87 20.58 -3.04
N ASN A 279 -25.88 20.07 -2.34
CA ASN A 279 -24.56 20.71 -2.28
C ASN A 279 -23.82 20.60 -3.61
N GLY A 280 -24.00 19.48 -4.31
CA GLY A 280 -23.49 19.30 -5.67
C GLY A 280 -24.06 20.32 -6.65
N LEU A 281 -25.34 20.66 -6.55
CA LEU A 281 -25.95 21.71 -7.33
C LEU A 281 -25.32 23.09 -7.06
N VAL A 282 -25.04 23.42 -5.82
CA VAL A 282 -24.35 24.69 -5.46
C VAL A 282 -22.95 24.73 -6.08
N ILE A 283 -22.24 23.61 -6.11
CA ILE A 283 -20.92 23.52 -6.75
C ILE A 283 -21.07 23.66 -8.28
N ALA A 284 -22.05 23.02 -8.89
CA ALA A 284 -22.37 23.15 -10.31
C ALA A 284 -22.64 24.61 -10.70
N GLU A 285 -23.48 25.33 -9.92
CA GLU A 285 -23.73 26.76 -10.11
C GLU A 285 -22.45 27.60 -9.95
N ASN A 286 -21.60 27.25 -9.00
CA ASN A 286 -20.32 27.93 -8.82
C ASN A 286 -19.40 27.73 -10.02
N ILE A 287 -19.32 26.52 -10.59
CA ILE A 287 -18.58 26.25 -11.83
C ILE A 287 -19.10 27.15 -12.95
N CYS A 288 -20.42 27.21 -13.16
CA CYS A 288 -21.04 28.07 -14.16
C CYS A 288 -20.63 29.52 -13.98
N ARG A 289 -20.65 30.02 -12.74
CA ARG A 289 -20.23 31.38 -12.40
C ARG A 289 -18.77 31.64 -12.73
N GLN A 290 -17.88 30.70 -12.41
CA GLN A 290 -16.45 30.81 -12.73
C GLN A 290 -16.21 30.81 -14.23
N VAL A 291 -16.90 29.95 -15.00
CA VAL A 291 -16.78 29.93 -16.49
C VAL A 291 -17.25 31.24 -17.07
N ARG A 292 -18.40 31.75 -16.65
CA ARG A 292 -18.91 33.06 -17.12
C ARG A 292 -17.92 34.20 -16.84
N SER A 293 -17.27 34.17 -15.68
CA SER A 293 -16.30 35.19 -15.28
C SER A 293 -15.05 35.21 -16.16
N CYS A 294 -14.54 34.02 -16.55
CA CYS A 294 -13.28 33.93 -17.32
C CYS A 294 -13.49 33.72 -18.83
N ALA A 295 -14.66 33.29 -19.26
CA ALA A 295 -14.99 33.00 -20.65
C ALA A 295 -16.50 33.20 -20.91
N PRO A 296 -17.01 34.46 -20.94
CA PRO A 296 -18.44 34.76 -21.06
C PRO A 296 -19.08 34.29 -22.36
N TYR A 297 -18.28 33.94 -23.36
CA TYR A 297 -18.71 33.41 -24.65
C TYR A 297 -18.93 31.88 -24.64
N LEU A 298 -18.50 31.18 -23.57
CA LEU A 298 -18.72 29.74 -23.45
C LEU A 298 -20.08 29.46 -22.81
N SER A 299 -20.81 28.54 -23.43
CA SER A 299 -21.97 27.86 -22.83
C SER A 299 -21.63 26.43 -22.48
N MET A 300 -22.27 25.91 -21.45
CA MET A 300 -22.13 24.51 -21.04
C MET A 300 -23.41 23.99 -20.43
N SER A 301 -23.60 22.69 -20.61
CA SER A 301 -24.69 21.92 -19.98
C SER A 301 -24.11 21.01 -18.90
N LEU A 302 -24.86 20.84 -17.80
CA LEU A 302 -24.45 20.01 -16.66
C LEU A 302 -25.55 19.04 -16.26
N GLY A 303 -25.15 17.81 -15.96
CA GLY A 303 -25.97 16.80 -15.27
C GLY A 303 -25.41 16.54 -13.89
N VAL A 304 -26.28 16.58 -12.87
CA VAL A 304 -25.92 16.33 -11.47
C VAL A 304 -26.72 15.15 -10.97
N ALA A 305 -26.05 14.17 -10.37
CA ALA A 305 -26.71 13.00 -9.77
C ALA A 305 -25.97 12.51 -8.54
N PHE A 306 -26.72 12.17 -7.50
CA PHE A 306 -26.20 11.51 -6.32
C PHE A 306 -26.31 10.00 -6.44
N SER A 307 -25.28 9.31 -5.97
CA SER A 307 -25.24 7.85 -5.81
C SER A 307 -24.80 7.49 -4.40
N PRO A 308 -25.61 6.70 -3.68
CA PRO A 308 -25.22 6.21 -2.36
C PRO A 308 -24.04 5.26 -2.46
N GLY A 309 -23.29 5.10 -1.36
CA GLY A 309 -22.22 4.13 -1.27
C GLY A 309 -22.69 2.71 -1.61
N SER A 310 -21.78 1.90 -2.13
CA SER A 310 -22.05 0.53 -2.63
C SER A 310 -22.93 0.45 -3.89
N SER A 311 -23.18 1.59 -4.57
CA SER A 311 -23.83 1.60 -5.89
C SER A 311 -22.86 1.06 -6.96
N ASN A 312 -23.46 0.57 -8.08
CA ASN A 312 -22.66 0.23 -9.27
C ASN A 312 -22.14 1.53 -9.92
N PRO A 313 -20.82 1.64 -10.23
CA PRO A 313 -20.26 2.81 -10.90
C PRO A 313 -20.93 3.15 -12.24
N GLU A 314 -21.32 2.14 -13.02
CA GLU A 314 -22.04 2.34 -14.30
C GLU A 314 -23.42 2.97 -14.10
N ASP A 315 -24.14 2.59 -13.03
CA ASP A 315 -25.44 3.17 -12.71
C ASP A 315 -25.31 4.61 -12.21
N ALA A 316 -24.25 4.91 -11.44
CA ALA A 316 -23.94 6.26 -11.01
C ALA A 316 -23.66 7.18 -12.21
N PHE A 317 -22.81 6.72 -13.14
CA PHE A 317 -22.52 7.46 -14.37
C PHE A 317 -23.76 7.67 -15.22
N ARG A 318 -24.55 6.62 -15.46
CA ARG A 318 -25.78 6.68 -16.27
C ARG A 318 -26.80 7.69 -15.72
N LYS A 319 -26.96 7.81 -14.40
CA LYS A 319 -27.84 8.82 -13.80
C LYS A 319 -27.41 10.24 -14.13
N ALA A 320 -26.14 10.54 -13.99
CA ALA A 320 -25.61 11.86 -14.31
C ALA A 320 -25.63 12.16 -15.82
N ASP A 321 -25.38 11.16 -16.65
CA ASP A 321 -25.47 11.23 -18.10
C ASP A 321 -26.91 11.51 -18.57
N THR A 322 -27.89 10.83 -17.98
CA THR A 322 -29.31 11.10 -18.23
C THR A 322 -29.67 12.55 -17.89
N ALA A 323 -29.21 13.06 -16.76
CA ALA A 323 -29.42 14.44 -16.38
C ALA A 323 -28.74 15.40 -17.37
N LEU A 324 -27.50 15.14 -17.80
CA LEU A 324 -26.82 15.94 -18.80
C LEU A 324 -27.56 15.95 -20.14
N TYR A 325 -28.07 14.80 -20.58
CA TYR A 325 -28.89 14.70 -21.77
C TYR A 325 -30.17 15.55 -21.66
N GLU A 326 -30.86 15.55 -20.48
CA GLU A 326 -32.00 16.41 -20.23
C GLU A 326 -31.62 17.90 -20.34
N ALA A 327 -30.47 18.30 -19.78
CA ALA A 327 -29.98 19.66 -19.90
C ALA A 327 -29.78 20.08 -21.36
N LYS A 328 -29.15 19.24 -22.16
CA LYS A 328 -28.91 19.49 -23.60
C LYS A 328 -30.20 19.52 -24.41
N SER A 329 -31.14 18.59 -24.16
CA SER A 329 -32.39 18.47 -24.93
C SER A 329 -33.36 19.62 -24.71
N LYS A 330 -33.28 20.29 -23.56
CA LYS A 330 -34.17 21.39 -23.17
C LYS A 330 -33.61 22.79 -23.45
N GLY A 331 -32.59 22.91 -24.28
CA GLY A 331 -32.11 24.18 -24.83
C GLY A 331 -30.68 24.54 -24.48
N LYS A 332 -29.88 23.62 -23.90
CA LYS A 332 -28.49 23.82 -23.50
C LYS A 332 -28.33 24.93 -22.44
N GLY A 333 -27.12 25.18 -22.00
CA GLY A 333 -26.84 26.27 -21.04
C GLY A 333 -27.59 26.11 -19.70
N CYS A 334 -27.85 24.90 -19.25
CA CYS A 334 -28.58 24.65 -18.00
C CYS A 334 -28.01 23.49 -17.19
N ILE A 335 -28.38 23.43 -15.93
CA ILE A 335 -28.06 22.35 -14.98
C ILE A 335 -29.31 21.51 -14.80
N ALA A 336 -29.22 20.21 -14.97
CA ALA A 336 -30.30 19.25 -14.68
C ALA A 336 -29.93 18.35 -13.52
N SER A 337 -30.91 18.11 -12.63
CA SER A 337 -30.80 17.17 -11.52
C SER A 337 -32.17 16.65 -11.13
N GLY A 338 -32.34 15.32 -11.08
CA GLY A 338 -33.61 14.70 -10.64
C GLY A 338 -34.88 15.20 -11.37
N GLY A 339 -34.76 15.56 -12.66
CA GLY A 339 -35.84 16.13 -13.46
C GLY A 339 -36.08 17.64 -13.25
N VAL A 340 -35.34 18.30 -12.37
CA VAL A 340 -35.36 19.76 -12.17
C VAL A 340 -34.31 20.42 -13.05
N LEU A 341 -34.67 21.52 -13.70
CA LEU A 341 -33.77 22.31 -14.56
C LEU A 341 -33.56 23.68 -13.94
N THR A 342 -32.29 24.07 -13.87
CA THR A 342 -31.86 25.40 -13.45
C THR A 342 -31.03 26.01 -14.58
N PRO A 343 -31.31 27.26 -15.02
CA PRO A 343 -30.44 27.91 -16.00
C PRO A 343 -29.02 28.02 -15.47
N ALA A 344 -28.04 27.49 -16.22
CA ALA A 344 -26.61 27.55 -15.85
C ALA A 344 -26.13 29.00 -15.77
N PHE A 345 -26.85 29.89 -16.45
CA PHE A 345 -26.56 31.31 -16.62
C PHE A 345 -27.77 32.22 -16.29
N ALA A 346 -28.47 31.97 -15.19
CA ALA A 346 -29.51 32.85 -14.72
C ALA A 346 -28.94 34.27 -14.48
N SER A 347 -29.51 35.25 -15.09
CA SER A 347 -29.14 36.67 -14.94
C SER A 347 -29.39 37.09 -13.49
N LEU A 348 -28.35 37.38 -12.75
CA LEU A 348 -28.42 38.25 -11.58
C LEU A 348 -28.66 39.67 -12.11
N GLY A 349 -29.92 40.08 -12.31
CA GLY A 349 -30.16 41.46 -12.69
C GLY A 349 -31.39 41.65 -13.58
N GLY A 350 -32.56 41.39 -13.09
CA GLY A 350 -33.82 41.89 -13.59
C GLY A 350 -34.62 42.43 -12.43
N LYS A 351 -34.15 43.53 -11.79
CA LYS A 351 -35.12 44.41 -11.15
C LYS A 351 -35.81 45.13 -12.29
N ASP A 352 -37.00 44.66 -12.61
CA ASP A 352 -38.00 45.48 -13.32
C ASP A 352 -38.11 46.82 -12.63
N VAL A 353 -37.58 47.81 -13.28
CA VAL A 353 -38.00 49.21 -13.10
C VAL A 353 -38.99 49.51 -14.20
N THR A 354 -40.17 48.92 -14.10
CA THR A 354 -41.36 49.52 -14.69
C THR A 354 -41.91 50.46 -13.67
N ARG A 355 -41.61 51.73 -13.80
CA ARG A 355 -42.42 52.83 -13.30
C ARG A 355 -42.71 53.76 -14.43
N GLN A 356 -44.03 53.77 -14.76
CA GLN A 356 -44.86 54.80 -15.39
C GLN A 356 -44.53 55.13 -16.84
#